data_8aa96f38fa41ee4a06c0707b753c3b9b
#
_entry.id   8aa96f38fa41ee4a06c0707b753c3b9b
#
_cell.length_a   1.000
_cell.length_b   1.000
_cell.length_c   1.000
_cell.angle_alpha   90.00
_cell.angle_beta   90.00
_cell.angle_gamma   90.00
#
_symmetry.space_group_name_H-M   'P 1'
#
loop_
_entity.id
_entity.type
_entity.pdbx_description
1 polymer ?
#
loop_
_entity_poly.entity_id
_entity_poly.type
_entity_poly.pdbx_seq_one_letter_code
_entity_poly.pdbx_strand_id
1 'polypeptide(L)'
;GGLSDDEFNDLLWNDFLSGYTYDSFQGIYDPNGSVSQGMDAINAGVGVINYTGHAGPTGWGNGAPLGVNDVHQLTNTDKLPFVFTVGCNPGEFNNYGESFCEAWLRATDDEGNPTGAVGHLGSTISQSWEPPMHGQWAMNSILTESYEENISRSYGGIIVNGCMHMNESQGAAGKNETNHWTIFGDPSLLIRTDEPEEFNAIYDQTILVGQEEFIVDVGLDGVLVALSSNGELLSSSYSVGGIAILDLGNVSTSPGEVDMVISAFNTIPIEDVLT
;
A
#
# COMPACT_ATOMS: atom_id res chain seq x y z
N GLY A 1 -31.87 6.75 3.65
CA GLY A 1 -30.70 7.23 4.29
C GLY A 1 -29.58 6.24 4.10
N GLY A 2 -28.42 6.73 3.77
CA GLY A 2 -27.21 5.89 3.72
C GLY A 2 -26.76 5.50 5.13
N LEU A 3 -25.74 4.66 5.21
CA LEU A 3 -25.06 4.29 6.47
C LEU A 3 -24.35 5.52 7.06
N SER A 4 -24.23 5.57 8.39
CA SER A 4 -23.29 6.49 9.05
C SER A 4 -21.85 6.03 8.81
N ASP A 5 -20.86 6.88 9.12
CA ASP A 5 -19.44 6.58 8.87
C ASP A 5 -18.96 5.35 9.64
N ASP A 6 -19.39 5.21 10.88
CA ASP A 6 -19.09 4.06 11.75
C ASP A 6 -19.75 2.78 11.24
N GLU A 7 -21.05 2.82 10.90
CA GLU A 7 -21.76 1.68 10.31
C GLU A 7 -21.12 1.22 8.99
N PHE A 8 -20.63 2.17 8.18
CA PHE A 8 -19.96 1.84 6.94
C PHE A 8 -18.59 1.19 7.15
N ASN A 9 -17.77 1.71 8.06
CA ASN A 9 -16.48 1.10 8.37
C ASN A 9 -16.63 -0.28 9.03
N ASP A 10 -17.63 -0.45 9.91
CA ASP A 10 -18.00 -1.75 10.47
C ASP A 10 -18.45 -2.74 9.39
N LEU A 11 -19.16 -2.27 8.34
CA LEU A 11 -19.54 -3.08 7.19
C LEU A 11 -18.28 -3.55 6.42
N LEU A 12 -17.31 -2.69 6.15
CA LEU A 12 -16.05 -3.08 5.49
C LEU A 12 -15.33 -4.19 6.25
N TRP A 13 -15.29 -4.08 7.59
CA TRP A 13 -14.73 -5.13 8.43
C TRP A 13 -15.53 -6.43 8.33
N ASN A 14 -16.85 -6.36 8.55
CA ASN A 14 -17.70 -7.54 8.64
C ASN A 14 -17.86 -8.29 7.31
N ASP A 15 -17.95 -7.55 6.19
CA ASP A 15 -18.21 -8.16 4.89
C ASP A 15 -16.92 -8.65 4.20
N PHE A 16 -15.77 -8.05 4.49
CA PHE A 16 -14.54 -8.32 3.76
C PHE A 16 -13.37 -8.70 4.66
N LEU A 17 -12.93 -7.80 5.55
CA LEU A 17 -11.63 -7.92 6.19
C LEU A 17 -11.58 -9.06 7.22
N SER A 18 -12.62 -9.21 8.06
CA SER A 18 -12.67 -10.24 9.10
C SER A 18 -12.74 -11.67 8.58
N GLY A 19 -13.19 -11.86 7.34
CA GLY A 19 -13.29 -13.17 6.68
C GLY A 19 -12.04 -13.54 5.87
N TYR A 20 -11.06 -12.65 5.81
CA TYR A 20 -9.85 -12.83 5.02
C TYR A 20 -8.66 -13.18 5.94
N THR A 21 -7.62 -12.37 5.96
CA THR A 21 -6.40 -12.64 6.75
C THR A 21 -6.14 -11.62 7.85
N TYR A 22 -7.03 -10.64 8.03
CA TYR A 22 -6.89 -9.61 9.06
C TYR A 22 -7.41 -10.12 10.41
N ASP A 23 -6.54 -10.13 11.43
CA ASP A 23 -6.82 -10.72 12.75
C ASP A 23 -7.53 -9.77 13.71
N SER A 24 -7.39 -8.46 13.51
CA SER A 24 -7.90 -7.46 14.45
C SER A 24 -8.45 -6.22 13.76
N PHE A 25 -9.38 -5.58 14.45
CA PHE A 25 -10.03 -4.35 14.04
C PHE A 25 -10.10 -3.37 15.20
N GLN A 26 -9.76 -2.11 14.93
CA GLN A 26 -9.89 -1.03 15.90
C GLN A 26 -10.81 0.06 15.33
N GLY A 27 -12.09 0.01 15.70
CA GLY A 27 -13.05 1.07 15.40
C GLY A 27 -12.84 2.26 16.33
N ILE A 28 -12.45 3.42 15.77
CA ILE A 28 -12.25 4.66 16.53
C ILE A 28 -13.23 5.70 16.00
N TYR A 29 -14.35 5.85 16.70
CA TYR A 29 -15.53 6.60 16.23
C TYR A 29 -15.95 7.70 17.19
N ASP A 30 -16.57 8.73 16.64
CA ASP A 30 -17.26 9.75 17.43
C ASP A 30 -18.41 9.13 18.27
N PRO A 31 -18.71 9.67 19.43
CA PRO A 31 -18.06 10.82 20.09
C PRO A 31 -16.88 10.41 21.00
N ASN A 32 -16.46 9.16 21.02
CA ASN A 32 -15.47 8.63 21.98
C ASN A 32 -14.06 8.49 21.38
N GLY A 33 -13.92 8.67 20.09
CA GLY A 33 -12.64 8.61 19.40
C GLY A 33 -11.74 9.79 19.79
N SER A 34 -10.42 9.61 19.65
CA SER A 34 -9.43 10.63 19.98
C SER A 34 -8.15 10.48 19.15
N VAL A 35 -7.38 11.56 19.04
CA VAL A 35 -6.05 11.56 18.43
C VAL A 35 -5.14 10.50 19.06
N SER A 36 -5.12 10.42 20.41
CA SER A 36 -4.27 9.46 21.13
C SER A 36 -4.60 8.02 20.75
N GLN A 37 -5.89 7.65 20.68
CA GLN A 37 -6.28 6.29 20.27
C GLN A 37 -5.84 5.97 18.84
N GLY A 38 -5.96 6.94 17.91
CA GLY A 38 -5.48 6.77 16.54
C GLY A 38 -3.96 6.57 16.49
N MET A 39 -3.20 7.43 17.16
CA MET A 39 -1.74 7.32 17.22
C MET A 39 -1.29 6.01 17.89
N ASP A 40 -1.93 5.60 18.98
CA ASP A 40 -1.61 4.35 19.67
C ASP A 40 -1.84 3.13 18.77
N ALA A 41 -2.96 3.13 18.02
CA ALA A 41 -3.26 2.06 17.06
C ALA A 41 -2.23 1.99 15.93
N ILE A 42 -1.88 3.14 15.33
CA ILE A 42 -0.91 3.22 14.25
C ILE A 42 0.48 2.81 14.73
N ASN A 43 0.92 3.30 15.89
CA ASN A 43 2.22 2.96 16.47
C ASN A 43 2.32 1.49 16.90
N ALA A 44 1.22 0.86 17.27
CA ALA A 44 1.18 -0.59 17.54
C ALA A 44 1.41 -1.41 16.26
N GLY A 45 1.06 -0.85 15.11
CA GLY A 45 1.17 -1.45 13.79
C GLY A 45 -0.19 -1.89 13.25
N VAL A 46 -0.59 -1.31 12.13
CA VAL A 46 -1.80 -1.68 11.37
C VAL A 46 -1.43 -1.80 9.90
N GLY A 47 -1.98 -2.79 9.19
CA GLY A 47 -1.69 -2.99 7.76
C GLY A 47 -2.46 -2.03 6.86
N VAL A 48 -3.72 -1.76 7.21
CA VAL A 48 -4.63 -0.92 6.43
C VAL A 48 -5.41 0.02 7.33
N ILE A 49 -5.58 1.27 6.89
CA ILE A 49 -6.44 2.25 7.52
C ILE A 49 -7.54 2.63 6.54
N ASN A 50 -8.78 2.39 6.92
CA ASN A 50 -9.96 2.90 6.25
C ASN A 50 -10.51 4.09 7.04
N TYR A 51 -10.53 5.26 6.42
CA TYR A 51 -11.15 6.45 6.99
C TYR A 51 -12.35 6.87 6.14
N THR A 52 -13.48 7.13 6.79
CA THR A 52 -14.67 7.70 6.17
C THR A 52 -15.21 8.78 7.10
N GLY A 53 -15.33 10.02 6.60
CA GLY A 53 -15.79 11.12 7.43
C GLY A 53 -15.36 12.50 6.93
N HIS A 54 -15.57 13.50 7.79
CA HIS A 54 -15.09 14.85 7.51
C HIS A 54 -13.56 14.91 7.52
N ALA A 55 -13.00 15.59 6.54
CA ALA A 55 -11.56 15.84 6.45
C ALA A 55 -11.30 17.25 5.90
N GLY A 56 -10.08 17.67 5.96
CA GLY A 56 -9.57 18.91 5.41
C GLY A 56 -8.13 18.75 4.93
N PRO A 57 -7.54 19.80 4.35
CA PRO A 57 -6.17 19.75 3.83
C PRO A 57 -5.11 19.36 4.84
N THR A 58 -5.38 19.56 6.13
CA THR A 58 -4.42 19.35 7.22
C THR A 58 -4.80 18.24 8.18
N GLY A 59 -5.86 17.46 7.93
CA GLY A 59 -6.21 16.35 8.83
C GLY A 59 -7.62 15.79 8.66
N TRP A 60 -7.87 14.73 9.40
CA TRP A 60 -9.19 14.15 9.61
C TRP A 60 -10.00 14.95 10.64
N GLY A 61 -11.32 14.91 10.54
CA GLY A 61 -12.24 15.67 11.41
C GLY A 61 -13.04 14.82 12.40
N ASN A 62 -13.12 13.50 12.20
CA ASN A 62 -13.96 12.60 12.98
C ASN A 62 -13.14 11.44 13.58
N GLY A 63 -13.72 10.76 14.55
CA GLY A 63 -13.16 9.56 15.17
C GLY A 63 -11.79 9.81 15.81
N ALA A 64 -10.74 9.59 15.05
CA ALA A 64 -9.37 9.98 15.39
C ALA A 64 -8.99 11.22 14.57
N PRO A 65 -9.25 12.45 15.05
CA PRO A 65 -9.02 13.67 14.28
C PRO A 65 -7.51 14.05 14.24
N LEU A 66 -6.71 13.20 13.60
CA LEU A 66 -5.28 13.43 13.40
C LEU A 66 -5.04 14.57 12.41
N GLY A 67 -4.06 15.41 12.74
CA GLY A 67 -3.55 16.44 11.85
C GLY A 67 -2.12 16.15 11.39
N VAL A 68 -1.61 17.00 10.49
CA VAL A 68 -0.23 16.94 9.98
C VAL A 68 0.79 16.80 11.12
N ASN A 69 0.63 17.61 12.19
CA ASN A 69 1.56 17.58 13.32
C ASN A 69 1.52 16.26 14.10
N ASP A 70 0.37 15.60 14.17
CA ASP A 70 0.24 14.31 14.87
C ASP A 70 0.91 13.20 14.04
N VAL A 71 0.76 13.25 12.71
CA VAL A 71 1.41 12.30 11.79
C VAL A 71 2.94 12.39 11.92
N HIS A 72 3.51 13.58 12.02
CA HIS A 72 4.95 13.75 12.26
C HIS A 72 5.44 13.32 13.65
N GLN A 73 4.55 12.93 14.55
CA GLN A 73 4.88 12.37 15.86
C GLN A 73 4.69 10.84 15.94
N LEU A 74 4.31 10.21 14.83
CA LEU A 74 4.20 8.75 14.77
C LEU A 74 5.56 8.08 14.92
N THR A 75 5.56 6.91 15.56
CA THR A 75 6.77 6.11 15.85
C THR A 75 6.67 4.70 15.28
N ASN A 76 5.87 4.51 14.25
CA ASN A 76 5.55 3.22 13.64
C ASN A 76 6.58 2.77 12.58
N THR A 77 7.86 3.00 12.82
CA THR A 77 8.96 2.51 11.97
C THR A 77 8.80 1.00 11.72
N ASP A 78 9.00 0.57 10.47
CA ASP A 78 8.82 -0.80 9.98
C ASP A 78 7.37 -1.34 10.04
N LYS A 79 6.40 -0.51 10.39
CA LYS A 79 4.97 -0.86 10.51
C LYS A 79 4.08 0.14 9.77
N LEU A 80 4.42 0.40 8.51
CA LEU A 80 3.80 1.43 7.70
C LEU A 80 2.52 0.92 7.01
N PRO A 81 1.33 1.48 7.31
CA PRO A 81 0.06 1.09 6.68
C PRO A 81 -0.10 1.63 5.27
N PHE A 82 -1.08 1.08 4.55
CA PHE A 82 -1.75 1.72 3.43
C PHE A 82 -3.03 2.40 3.89
N VAL A 83 -3.26 3.63 3.44
CA VAL A 83 -4.38 4.47 3.91
C VAL A 83 -5.35 4.76 2.77
N PHE A 84 -6.64 4.49 3.02
CA PHE A 84 -7.75 4.85 2.15
C PHE A 84 -8.61 5.90 2.85
N THR A 85 -8.59 7.14 2.34
CA THR A 85 -9.38 8.23 2.92
C THR A 85 -10.54 8.63 2.02
N VAL A 86 -11.76 8.44 2.52
CA VAL A 86 -12.98 9.08 2.03
C VAL A 86 -13.26 10.29 2.89
N GLY A 87 -12.95 11.47 2.36
CA GLY A 87 -13.06 12.73 3.06
C GLY A 87 -12.63 13.91 2.20
N CYS A 88 -12.98 15.12 2.60
CA CYS A 88 -12.73 16.32 1.83
C CYS A 88 -11.26 16.77 1.91
N ASN A 89 -10.62 17.00 0.79
CA ASN A 89 -9.37 17.74 0.63
C ASN A 89 -8.07 17.21 1.31
N PRO A 90 -7.94 15.99 1.85
CA PRO A 90 -6.71 15.58 2.53
C PRO A 90 -5.49 15.54 1.60
N GLY A 91 -5.72 15.42 0.29
CA GLY A 91 -4.70 15.44 -0.75
C GLY A 91 -4.57 16.77 -1.51
N GLU A 92 -5.05 17.89 -0.97
CA GLU A 92 -5.01 19.22 -1.64
C GLU A 92 -3.61 19.83 -1.56
N PHE A 93 -2.63 19.22 -2.22
CA PHE A 93 -1.20 19.56 -2.17
C PHE A 93 -0.84 20.88 -2.88
N ASN A 94 -1.75 21.46 -3.67
CA ASN A 94 -1.47 22.65 -4.48
C ASN A 94 -1.75 23.98 -3.79
N ASN A 95 -2.43 23.98 -2.65
CA ASN A 95 -2.85 25.21 -1.94
C ASN A 95 -2.21 25.39 -0.57
N TYR A 96 -1.59 24.36 -0.02
CA TYR A 96 -1.06 24.34 1.35
C TYR A 96 0.43 23.97 1.32
N GLY A 97 1.16 24.33 2.37
CA GLY A 97 2.59 24.03 2.46
C GLY A 97 2.87 22.52 2.49
N GLU A 98 2.10 21.79 3.28
CA GLU A 98 2.10 20.32 3.33
C GLU A 98 0.67 19.86 3.54
N SER A 99 0.16 19.04 2.62
CA SER A 99 -1.14 18.41 2.77
C SER A 99 -1.08 17.22 3.72
N PHE A 100 -2.24 16.81 4.21
CA PHE A 100 -2.31 15.67 5.13
C PHE A 100 -1.79 14.38 4.51
N CYS A 101 -2.09 14.11 3.23
CA CYS A 101 -1.56 12.94 2.54
C CYS A 101 -0.04 12.99 2.35
N GLU A 102 0.54 14.18 2.11
CA GLU A 102 2.00 14.32 2.02
C GLU A 102 2.68 14.06 3.37
N ALA A 103 2.09 14.52 4.47
CA ALA A 103 2.64 14.29 5.81
C ALA A 103 2.85 12.81 6.11
N TRP A 104 1.90 11.94 5.73
CA TRP A 104 2.00 10.49 5.92
C TRP A 104 3.19 9.86 5.19
N LEU A 105 3.57 10.41 4.05
CA LEU A 105 4.69 9.90 3.22
C LEU A 105 6.04 10.53 3.60
N ARG A 106 6.03 11.59 4.39
CA ARG A 106 7.23 12.39 4.72
C ARG A 106 7.63 12.29 6.19
N ALA A 107 6.76 11.70 7.01
CA ALA A 107 7.03 11.53 8.43
C ALA A 107 8.26 10.65 8.66
N THR A 108 9.10 11.06 9.61
CA THR A 108 10.27 10.32 10.06
C THR A 108 10.39 10.42 11.57
N ASP A 109 11.05 9.43 12.18
CA ASP A 109 11.51 9.53 13.56
C ASP A 109 12.72 10.50 13.72
N ASP A 110 13.23 10.63 14.93
CA ASP A 110 14.37 11.51 15.23
C ASP A 110 15.70 11.03 14.59
N GLU A 111 15.79 9.74 14.22
CA GLU A 111 16.92 9.15 13.51
C GLU A 111 16.80 9.27 11.98
N GLY A 112 15.66 9.72 11.48
CA GLY A 112 15.35 9.87 10.06
C GLY A 112 14.78 8.61 9.41
N ASN A 113 14.41 7.58 10.18
CA ASN A 113 13.72 6.41 9.64
C ASN A 113 12.28 6.74 9.28
N PRO A 114 11.73 6.19 8.19
CA PRO A 114 10.35 6.44 7.80
C PRO A 114 9.34 6.01 8.87
N THR A 115 8.37 6.89 9.11
CA THR A 115 7.14 6.63 9.88
C THR A 115 5.93 7.02 9.04
N GLY A 116 4.71 6.98 9.58
CA GLY A 116 3.52 7.35 8.84
C GLY A 116 2.98 6.21 8.00
N ALA A 117 3.02 6.29 6.67
CA ALA A 117 2.42 5.29 5.77
C ALA A 117 3.25 5.02 4.51
N VAL A 118 3.05 3.83 3.92
CA VAL A 118 3.62 3.45 2.61
C VAL A 118 2.87 4.14 1.46
N GLY A 119 1.57 4.33 1.61
CA GLY A 119 0.72 4.97 0.61
C GLY A 119 -0.54 5.56 1.21
N HIS A 120 -1.01 6.68 0.67
CA HIS A 120 -2.23 7.36 1.09
C HIS A 120 -3.07 7.77 -0.11
N LEU A 121 -4.29 7.25 -0.20
CA LEU A 121 -5.30 7.71 -1.15
C LEU A 121 -6.09 8.86 -0.53
N GLY A 122 -6.10 10.02 -1.17
CA GLY A 122 -6.88 11.16 -0.70
C GLY A 122 -7.38 12.06 -1.82
N SER A 123 -8.49 12.75 -1.57
CA SER A 123 -9.08 13.68 -2.52
C SER A 123 -8.41 15.05 -2.50
N THR A 124 -8.29 15.64 -3.68
CA THR A 124 -7.81 17.04 -3.86
C THR A 124 -8.94 18.07 -3.82
N ILE A 125 -10.19 17.64 -3.63
CA ILE A 125 -11.38 18.50 -3.55
C ILE A 125 -12.28 18.09 -2.38
N SER A 126 -13.28 18.92 -2.09
CA SER A 126 -14.39 18.51 -1.23
C SER A 126 -15.19 17.40 -1.91
N GLN A 127 -15.22 16.21 -1.31
CA GLN A 127 -15.92 15.06 -1.84
C GLN A 127 -17.43 15.11 -1.55
N SER A 128 -18.20 14.51 -2.45
CA SER A 128 -19.60 14.16 -2.18
C SER A 128 -19.68 12.96 -1.23
N TRP A 129 -20.85 12.70 -0.65
CA TRP A 129 -20.99 11.70 0.42
C TRP A 129 -20.96 10.26 -0.09
N GLU A 130 -21.89 9.86 -0.97
CA GLU A 130 -22.07 8.46 -1.36
C GLU A 130 -21.06 7.92 -2.38
N PRO A 131 -20.75 8.60 -3.51
CA PRO A 131 -19.92 7.99 -4.53
C PRO A 131 -18.56 7.49 -4.04
N PRO A 132 -17.79 8.23 -3.21
CA PRO A 132 -16.51 7.74 -2.72
C PRO A 132 -16.62 6.49 -1.83
N MET A 133 -17.71 6.33 -1.07
CA MET A 133 -17.97 5.12 -0.28
C MET A 133 -18.13 3.89 -1.17
N HIS A 134 -18.74 4.00 -2.36
CA HIS A 134 -18.79 2.91 -3.33
C HIS A 134 -17.41 2.51 -3.85
N GLY A 135 -16.54 3.50 -4.05
CA GLY A 135 -15.13 3.25 -4.40
C GLY A 135 -14.40 2.51 -3.29
N GLN A 136 -14.52 2.98 -2.05
CA GLN A 136 -13.87 2.37 -0.88
C GLN A 136 -14.39 0.96 -0.61
N TRP A 137 -15.71 0.73 -0.73
CA TRP A 137 -16.30 -0.60 -0.64
C TRP A 137 -15.67 -1.56 -1.66
N ALA A 138 -15.57 -1.15 -2.92
CA ALA A 138 -14.96 -1.97 -3.96
C ALA A 138 -13.45 -2.19 -3.73
N MET A 139 -12.71 -1.17 -3.24
CA MET A 139 -11.30 -1.32 -2.90
C MET A 139 -11.09 -2.38 -1.82
N ASN A 140 -11.92 -2.40 -0.76
CA ASN A 140 -11.83 -3.42 0.28
C ASN A 140 -12.24 -4.81 -0.22
N SER A 141 -13.26 -4.92 -1.08
CA SER A 141 -13.64 -6.17 -1.73
C SER A 141 -12.52 -6.75 -2.60
N ILE A 142 -11.81 -5.89 -3.36
CA ILE A 142 -10.67 -6.29 -4.21
C ILE A 142 -9.48 -6.66 -3.35
N LEU A 143 -9.18 -5.88 -2.31
CA LEU A 143 -8.10 -6.13 -1.35
C LEU A 143 -8.19 -7.53 -0.73
N THR A 144 -9.40 -8.00 -0.46
CA THR A 144 -9.67 -9.32 0.12
C THR A 144 -9.92 -10.41 -0.94
N GLU A 145 -9.51 -10.17 -2.18
CA GLU A 145 -9.58 -11.13 -3.29
C GLU A 145 -10.99 -11.72 -3.53
N SER A 146 -12.05 -10.91 -3.27
CA SER A 146 -13.44 -11.34 -3.48
C SER A 146 -13.80 -11.60 -4.95
N TYR A 147 -12.92 -11.23 -5.89
CA TYR A 147 -13.06 -11.46 -7.33
C TYR A 147 -12.03 -12.49 -7.81
N GLU A 148 -12.41 -13.75 -7.88
CA GLU A 148 -11.51 -14.89 -8.19
C GLU A 148 -10.78 -14.79 -9.54
N GLU A 149 -11.40 -14.17 -10.55
CA GLU A 149 -10.84 -14.10 -11.91
C GLU A 149 -9.97 -12.87 -12.17
N ASN A 150 -10.01 -11.85 -11.31
CA ASN A 150 -9.32 -10.56 -11.49
C ASN A 150 -8.66 -10.10 -10.19
N ILE A 151 -7.78 -10.91 -9.65
CA ILE A 151 -7.02 -10.60 -8.45
C ILE A 151 -6.09 -9.41 -8.72
N SER A 152 -6.20 -8.36 -7.92
CA SER A 152 -5.32 -7.21 -7.95
C SER A 152 -4.78 -6.94 -6.56
N ARG A 153 -3.47 -6.97 -6.41
CA ARG A 153 -2.75 -6.86 -5.12
C ARG A 153 -1.97 -5.57 -4.98
N SER A 154 -1.70 -4.86 -6.10
CA SER A 154 -1.01 -3.59 -6.03
C SER A 154 -1.94 -2.47 -5.55
N TYR A 155 -1.40 -1.53 -4.79
CA TYR A 155 -2.14 -0.39 -4.26
C TYR A 155 -2.87 0.38 -5.36
N GLY A 156 -2.16 0.72 -6.45
CA GLY A 156 -2.76 1.39 -7.60
C GLY A 156 -3.80 0.54 -8.33
N GLY A 157 -3.55 -0.76 -8.47
CA GLY A 157 -4.49 -1.68 -9.11
C GLY A 157 -5.82 -1.78 -8.35
N ILE A 158 -5.76 -1.89 -7.01
CA ILE A 158 -6.94 -1.90 -6.13
C ILE A 158 -7.70 -0.58 -6.27
N ILE A 159 -7.00 0.57 -6.20
CA ILE A 159 -7.63 1.89 -6.28
C ILE A 159 -8.29 2.13 -7.65
N VAL A 160 -7.60 1.83 -8.74
CA VAL A 160 -8.14 2.05 -10.10
C VAL A 160 -9.39 1.20 -10.31
N ASN A 161 -9.38 -0.07 -9.92
CA ASN A 161 -10.56 -0.93 -10.05
C ASN A 161 -11.71 -0.48 -9.14
N GLY A 162 -11.43 -0.02 -7.90
CA GLY A 162 -12.42 0.61 -7.03
C GLY A 162 -13.04 1.87 -7.65
N CYS A 163 -12.23 2.72 -8.27
CA CYS A 163 -12.70 3.89 -9.02
C CYS A 163 -13.56 3.48 -10.23
N MET A 164 -13.20 2.43 -10.94
CA MET A 164 -14.02 1.92 -12.07
C MET A 164 -15.40 1.46 -11.58
N HIS A 165 -15.47 0.72 -10.49
CA HIS A 165 -16.75 0.34 -9.87
C HIS A 165 -17.58 1.56 -9.44
N MET A 166 -16.94 2.55 -8.80
CA MET A 166 -17.60 3.81 -8.45
C MET A 166 -18.14 4.54 -9.69
N ASN A 167 -17.36 4.59 -10.78
CA ASN A 167 -17.80 5.22 -12.03
C ASN A 167 -18.98 4.50 -12.67
N GLU A 168 -19.01 3.18 -12.61
CA GLU A 168 -20.10 2.36 -13.13
C GLU A 168 -21.38 2.56 -12.29
N SER A 169 -21.27 2.46 -10.97
CA SER A 169 -22.40 2.54 -10.05
C SER A 169 -22.97 3.95 -9.87
N GLN A 170 -22.14 5.01 -9.95
CA GLN A 170 -22.48 6.40 -9.63
C GLN A 170 -22.41 7.35 -10.85
N GLY A 171 -22.03 6.85 -12.03
CA GLY A 171 -22.06 7.62 -13.28
C GLY A 171 -21.18 8.87 -13.24
N ALA A 172 -21.77 10.01 -13.57
CA ALA A 172 -21.04 11.30 -13.63
C ALA A 172 -20.51 11.74 -12.25
N ALA A 173 -21.22 11.45 -11.17
CA ALA A 173 -20.76 11.77 -9.82
C ALA A 173 -19.52 10.94 -9.45
N GLY A 174 -19.53 9.63 -9.72
CA GLY A 174 -18.36 8.77 -9.52
C GLY A 174 -17.13 9.22 -10.33
N LYS A 175 -17.34 9.58 -11.60
CA LYS A 175 -16.26 10.12 -12.45
C LYS A 175 -15.66 11.42 -11.91
N ASN A 176 -16.49 12.28 -11.33
CA ASN A 176 -16.00 13.50 -10.70
C ASN A 176 -15.07 13.18 -9.52
N GLU A 177 -15.46 12.25 -8.65
CA GLU A 177 -14.64 11.84 -7.51
C GLU A 177 -13.33 11.16 -7.98
N THR A 178 -13.40 10.25 -8.97
CA THR A 178 -12.23 9.60 -9.57
C THR A 178 -11.19 10.59 -10.08
N ASN A 179 -11.63 11.66 -10.77
CA ASN A 179 -10.73 12.68 -11.32
C ASN A 179 -9.95 13.47 -10.26
N HIS A 180 -10.36 13.43 -9.02
CA HIS A 180 -9.78 14.22 -7.93
C HIS A 180 -9.15 13.36 -6.83
N TRP A 181 -9.32 12.04 -6.87
CA TRP A 181 -8.57 11.15 -6.01
C TRP A 181 -7.14 10.99 -6.50
N THR A 182 -6.20 11.17 -5.60
CA THR A 182 -4.76 11.10 -5.88
C THR A 182 -4.11 10.07 -4.97
N ILE A 183 -3.26 9.25 -5.57
CA ILE A 183 -2.40 8.32 -4.85
C ILE A 183 -1.11 9.06 -4.47
N PHE A 184 -0.83 9.13 -3.18
CA PHE A 184 0.46 9.53 -2.63
C PHE A 184 1.23 8.25 -2.30
N GLY A 185 2.41 8.05 -2.88
CA GLY A 185 3.20 6.83 -2.79
C GLY A 185 3.34 6.11 -4.12
N ASP A 186 3.96 4.93 -4.11
CA ASP A 186 4.17 4.11 -5.30
C ASP A 186 2.95 3.19 -5.54
N PRO A 187 2.23 3.35 -6.68
CA PRO A 187 1.06 2.55 -6.99
C PRO A 187 1.38 1.08 -7.31
N SER A 188 2.64 0.74 -7.59
CA SER A 188 3.05 -0.62 -7.91
C SER A 188 3.25 -1.51 -6.69
N LEU A 189 3.36 -0.93 -5.49
CA LEU A 189 3.58 -1.68 -4.26
C LEU A 189 2.41 -2.61 -3.95
N LEU A 190 2.74 -3.84 -3.56
CA LEU A 190 1.76 -4.83 -3.11
C LEU A 190 1.35 -4.54 -1.67
N ILE A 191 0.04 -4.53 -1.42
CA ILE A 191 -0.46 -4.43 -0.05
C ILE A 191 -0.30 -5.79 0.62
N ARG A 192 0.44 -5.82 1.73
CA ARG A 192 0.50 -7.02 2.57
C ARG A 192 -0.82 -7.18 3.32
N THR A 193 -1.39 -8.36 3.23
CA THR A 193 -2.70 -8.68 3.82
C THR A 193 -2.60 -9.74 4.91
N ASP A 194 -1.41 -10.27 5.16
CA ASP A 194 -1.13 -11.29 6.17
C ASP A 194 0.23 -11.04 6.81
N GLU A 195 0.52 -11.72 7.93
CA GLU A 195 1.86 -11.77 8.51
C GLU A 195 2.83 -12.36 7.48
N PRO A 196 3.92 -11.64 7.13
CA PRO A 196 4.82 -12.11 6.10
C PRO A 196 5.56 -13.38 6.51
N GLU A 197 5.53 -14.42 5.68
CA GLU A 197 6.22 -15.68 5.91
C GLU A 197 7.62 -15.68 5.30
N GLU A 198 8.54 -16.38 5.97
CA GLU A 198 9.85 -16.70 5.39
C GLU A 198 9.69 -17.74 4.26
N PHE A 199 10.48 -17.60 3.21
CA PHE A 199 10.59 -18.61 2.15
C PHE A 199 12.06 -18.86 1.81
N ASN A 200 12.36 -19.92 1.07
CA ASN A 200 13.71 -20.29 0.71
C ASN A 200 13.94 -20.11 -0.78
N ALA A 201 15.16 -19.70 -1.13
CA ALA A 201 15.62 -19.64 -2.51
C ALA A 201 16.96 -20.39 -2.65
N ILE A 202 17.17 -21.05 -3.79
CA ILE A 202 18.41 -21.76 -4.13
C ILE A 202 18.98 -21.11 -5.38
N TYR A 203 20.21 -20.62 -5.27
CA TYR A 203 20.92 -19.91 -6.34
C TYR A 203 22.44 -19.98 -6.11
N ASP A 204 23.20 -19.70 -7.17
CA ASP A 204 24.65 -19.56 -7.06
C ASP A 204 25.04 -18.20 -6.47
N GLN A 205 26.02 -18.18 -5.56
CA GLN A 205 26.51 -16.95 -4.92
C GLN A 205 27.44 -16.13 -5.84
N THR A 206 27.71 -16.61 -7.04
CA THR A 206 28.65 -15.98 -7.99
C THR A 206 28.04 -15.91 -9.38
N ILE A 207 28.15 -14.74 -10.00
CA ILE A 207 27.80 -14.53 -11.42
C ILE A 207 29.09 -14.41 -12.22
N LEU A 208 29.29 -15.29 -13.21
CA LEU A 208 30.50 -15.25 -14.04
C LEU A 208 30.40 -14.15 -15.11
N VAL A 209 31.50 -13.46 -15.35
CA VAL A 209 31.59 -12.49 -16.46
C VAL A 209 31.30 -13.20 -17.79
N GLY A 210 30.32 -12.70 -18.53
CA GLY A 210 29.83 -13.28 -19.77
C GLY A 210 28.79 -14.40 -19.59
N GLN A 211 28.30 -14.63 -18.39
CA GLN A 211 27.16 -15.50 -18.14
C GLN A 211 25.91 -14.92 -18.80
N GLU A 212 25.17 -15.71 -19.55
CA GLU A 212 24.01 -15.27 -20.30
C GLU A 212 22.72 -15.31 -19.45
N GLU A 213 22.61 -16.25 -18.50
CA GLU A 213 21.42 -16.44 -17.67
C GLU A 213 21.82 -16.69 -16.20
N PHE A 214 21.04 -16.15 -15.27
CA PHE A 214 21.12 -16.47 -13.85
C PHE A 214 19.81 -17.12 -13.39
N ILE A 215 19.91 -18.26 -12.72
CA ILE A 215 18.75 -19.08 -12.36
C ILE A 215 18.57 -19.08 -10.84
N VAL A 216 17.34 -18.81 -10.41
CA VAL A 216 16.95 -18.84 -9.00
C VAL A 216 15.76 -19.78 -8.85
N ASP A 217 15.92 -20.86 -8.07
CA ASP A 217 14.83 -21.76 -7.68
C ASP A 217 14.22 -21.26 -6.37
N VAL A 218 12.99 -20.83 -6.44
CA VAL A 218 12.21 -20.26 -5.31
C VAL A 218 11.05 -21.18 -4.90
N GLY A 219 10.79 -22.24 -5.65
CA GLY A 219 9.73 -23.21 -5.39
C GLY A 219 8.29 -22.69 -5.48
N LEU A 220 8.10 -21.40 -5.78
CA LEU A 220 6.82 -20.69 -5.84
C LEU A 220 6.70 -19.94 -7.16
N ASP A 221 5.48 -19.80 -7.69
CA ASP A 221 5.20 -19.01 -8.88
C ASP A 221 4.94 -17.55 -8.51
N GLY A 222 5.27 -16.63 -9.43
CA GLY A 222 5.01 -15.20 -9.27
C GLY A 222 5.95 -14.49 -8.30
N VAL A 223 7.07 -15.08 -7.91
CA VAL A 223 8.14 -14.46 -7.14
C VAL A 223 8.96 -13.58 -8.06
N LEU A 224 9.14 -12.31 -7.71
CA LEU A 224 10.02 -11.40 -8.42
C LEU A 224 11.45 -11.56 -7.92
N VAL A 225 12.37 -11.81 -8.83
CA VAL A 225 13.82 -11.75 -8.60
C VAL A 225 14.38 -10.58 -9.38
N ALA A 226 15.14 -9.70 -8.73
CA ALA A 226 15.77 -8.54 -9.34
C ALA A 226 17.26 -8.51 -8.98
N LEU A 227 18.09 -8.18 -9.96
CA LEU A 227 19.52 -7.96 -9.82
C LEU A 227 19.83 -6.50 -10.14
N SER A 228 20.59 -5.84 -9.27
CA SER A 228 21.03 -4.46 -9.49
C SER A 228 22.51 -4.29 -9.12
N SER A 229 23.14 -3.25 -9.64
CA SER A 229 24.50 -2.86 -9.26
C SER A 229 24.65 -1.36 -9.30
N ASN A 230 25.23 -0.77 -8.27
CA ASN A 230 25.40 0.69 -8.13
C ASN A 230 24.09 1.49 -8.32
N GLY A 231 22.95 0.91 -7.92
CA GLY A 231 21.60 1.53 -8.04
C GLY A 231 20.96 1.41 -9.42
N GLU A 232 21.57 0.68 -10.36
CA GLU A 232 21.00 0.42 -11.68
C GLU A 232 20.47 -1.02 -11.77
N LEU A 233 19.24 -1.20 -12.25
CA LEU A 233 18.65 -2.52 -12.50
C LEU A 233 19.40 -3.19 -13.65
N LEU A 234 19.94 -4.38 -13.37
CA LEU A 234 20.60 -5.21 -14.37
C LEU A 234 19.62 -6.15 -15.08
N SER A 235 18.84 -6.88 -14.32
CA SER A 235 17.85 -7.80 -14.83
C SER A 235 16.78 -8.08 -13.77
N SER A 236 15.57 -8.44 -14.21
CA SER A 236 14.52 -8.95 -13.32
C SER A 236 13.64 -9.96 -14.04
N SER A 237 13.11 -10.92 -13.28
CA SER A 237 12.21 -11.94 -13.82
C SER A 237 11.24 -12.41 -12.74
N TYR A 238 10.03 -12.78 -13.16
CA TYR A 238 9.11 -13.51 -12.31
C TYR A 238 9.31 -15.02 -12.47
N SER A 239 9.20 -15.75 -11.36
CA SER A 239 9.27 -17.22 -11.39
C SER A 239 8.04 -17.83 -12.06
N VAL A 240 8.29 -18.89 -12.84
CA VAL A 240 7.29 -19.74 -13.47
C VAL A 240 7.68 -21.20 -13.23
N GLY A 241 6.76 -22.01 -12.71
CA GLY A 241 7.07 -23.38 -12.28
C GLY A 241 8.08 -23.41 -11.13
N GLY A 242 8.10 -22.37 -10.28
CA GLY A 242 9.00 -22.23 -9.15
C GLY A 242 10.40 -21.69 -9.50
N ILE A 243 10.70 -21.38 -10.77
CA ILE A 243 12.03 -20.97 -11.22
C ILE A 243 11.96 -19.59 -11.87
N ALA A 244 12.84 -18.67 -11.44
CA ALA A 244 13.11 -17.40 -12.11
C ALA A 244 14.39 -17.51 -12.95
N ILE A 245 14.31 -17.11 -14.22
CA ILE A 245 15.46 -17.06 -15.13
C ILE A 245 15.68 -15.58 -15.52
N LEU A 246 16.84 -15.05 -15.15
CA LEU A 246 17.22 -13.67 -15.42
C LEU A 246 18.18 -13.62 -16.61
N ASP A 247 17.85 -12.82 -17.62
CA ASP A 247 18.72 -12.58 -18.78
C ASP A 247 19.85 -11.62 -18.42
N LEU A 248 21.07 -12.06 -18.56
CA LEU A 248 22.30 -11.30 -18.30
C LEU A 248 23.11 -11.02 -19.57
N GLY A 249 22.62 -11.41 -20.74
CA GLY A 249 23.40 -11.41 -22.00
C GLY A 249 24.05 -10.08 -22.42
N ASN A 250 23.65 -8.96 -21.80
CA ASN A 250 24.21 -7.64 -22.10
C ASN A 250 24.79 -6.91 -20.86
N VAL A 251 24.81 -7.56 -19.68
CA VAL A 251 24.98 -6.83 -18.40
C VAL A 251 26.24 -7.20 -17.67
N SER A 252 26.70 -8.43 -17.75
CA SER A 252 27.85 -8.93 -16.99
C SER A 252 29.16 -8.72 -17.76
N THR A 253 29.66 -7.49 -17.84
CA THR A 253 30.89 -7.17 -18.59
C THR A 253 32.11 -6.90 -17.73
N SER A 254 31.98 -6.76 -16.42
CA SER A 254 33.05 -6.49 -15.48
C SER A 254 32.80 -7.09 -14.11
N PRO A 255 33.86 -7.51 -13.38
CA PRO A 255 33.71 -7.97 -12.00
C PRO A 255 33.15 -6.86 -11.08
N GLY A 256 32.29 -7.24 -10.14
CA GLY A 256 31.74 -6.33 -9.15
C GLY A 256 30.70 -7.02 -8.28
N GLU A 257 30.21 -6.32 -7.27
CA GLU A 257 29.09 -6.77 -6.45
C GLU A 257 27.76 -6.53 -7.16
N VAL A 258 26.85 -7.48 -7.02
CA VAL A 258 25.49 -7.43 -7.56
C VAL A 258 24.51 -7.65 -6.43
N ASP A 259 23.71 -6.63 -6.15
CA ASP A 259 22.64 -6.73 -5.18
C ASP A 259 21.50 -7.56 -5.78
N MET A 260 21.00 -8.54 -5.03
CA MET A 260 19.85 -9.34 -5.39
C MET A 260 18.73 -9.15 -4.38
N VAL A 261 17.51 -8.93 -4.89
CA VAL A 261 16.28 -8.91 -4.09
C VAL A 261 15.31 -9.94 -4.66
N ILE A 262 14.79 -10.78 -3.77
CA ILE A 262 13.76 -11.77 -4.09
C ILE A 262 12.53 -11.43 -3.24
N SER A 263 11.38 -11.21 -3.87
CA SER A 263 10.16 -10.79 -3.17
C SER A 263 8.92 -11.47 -3.73
N ALA A 264 7.99 -11.80 -2.84
CA ALA A 264 6.68 -12.33 -3.20
C ALA A 264 5.58 -11.70 -2.31
N PHE A 265 4.33 -11.93 -2.70
CA PHE A 265 3.18 -11.46 -1.93
C PHE A 265 3.14 -12.14 -0.55
N ASN A 266 2.95 -11.35 0.50
CA ASN A 266 2.92 -11.80 1.89
C ASN A 266 4.16 -12.60 2.34
N THR A 267 5.35 -12.27 1.81
CA THR A 267 6.61 -12.89 2.24
C THR A 267 7.62 -11.87 2.74
N ILE A 268 8.56 -12.31 3.56
CA ILE A 268 9.75 -11.53 3.92
C ILE A 268 10.70 -11.56 2.72
N PRO A 269 11.10 -10.40 2.15
CA PRO A 269 12.05 -10.35 1.06
C PRO A 269 13.40 -10.97 1.45
N ILE A 270 14.03 -11.66 0.49
CA ILE A 270 15.42 -12.10 0.61
C ILE A 270 16.28 -11.04 -0.06
N GLU A 271 17.25 -10.50 0.67
CA GLU A 271 18.25 -9.56 0.16
C GLU A 271 19.64 -10.20 0.31
N ASP A 272 20.43 -10.22 -0.77
CA ASP A 272 21.76 -10.81 -0.80
C ASP A 272 22.68 -10.05 -1.76
N VAL A 273 23.97 -10.22 -1.58
CA VAL A 273 25.00 -9.62 -2.44
C VAL A 273 25.81 -10.74 -3.10
N LEU A 274 25.71 -10.82 -4.41
CA LEU A 274 26.42 -11.78 -5.25
C LEU A 274 27.76 -11.20 -5.72
N THR A 275 28.73 -12.08 -6.03
CA THR A 275 30.08 -11.70 -6.47
C THR A 275 30.46 -12.27 -7.83
#